data_dac7ae59bdfbb8419408f02a3d36bcef
#
_entry.id   dac7ae59bdfbb8419408f02a3d36bcef
#
_cell.length_a   1.000
_cell.length_b   1.000
_cell.length_c   1.000
_cell.angle_alpha   90.00
_cell.angle_beta   90.00
_cell.angle_gamma   90.00
#
_symmetry.space_group_name_H-M   'P 1'
#
loop_
_entity.id
_entity.type
_entity.pdbx_description
1 polymer ?
#
loop_
_entity_poly.entity_id
_entity_poly.type
_entity_poly.pdbx_seq_one_letter_code
_entity_poly.pdbx_strand_id
1 'polypeptide(L)'
;VPINTEVPKGLLEVHEEPLIERLIKQLHEVDIHNIYIVVGFMKEQYEYLIDEYNVELIVNPEYATKNNLHSLRLASDYLSNSYIVPCDIWCDQNPFSKHELYSWYMVSDLIDNDSSVRINRKMELTTVSPSSGGNSMIGISYLLKDEASIVQKRLQELDKDSRYDGSFWEETLYDHDKMIVMAREVLSSN
;
A
#
# COMPACT_ATOMS: atom_id res chain seq x y z
N VAL A 1 8.77 -15.39 20.64
CA VAL A 1 7.52 -16.09 20.36
C VAL A 1 6.94 -15.42 19.14
N PRO A 2 6.74 -16.12 18.03
CA PRO A 2 6.14 -15.50 16.86
C PRO A 2 4.68 -15.14 17.17
N ILE A 3 4.41 -13.86 17.31
CA ILE A 3 3.07 -13.30 17.51
C ILE A 3 2.15 -13.61 16.31
N ASN A 4 2.74 -14.12 15.21
CA ASN A 4 2.06 -14.27 13.92
C ASN A 4 1.44 -15.65 13.64
N THR A 5 1.39 -16.56 14.61
CA THR A 5 0.87 -17.92 14.35
C THR A 5 -0.64 -18.05 14.47
N GLU A 6 -1.32 -17.10 15.12
CA GLU A 6 -2.74 -17.20 15.40
C GLU A 6 -3.61 -16.10 14.78
N VAL A 7 -3.02 -14.96 14.36
CA VAL A 7 -3.76 -13.80 13.83
C VAL A 7 -3.03 -13.21 12.63
N PRO A 8 -3.71 -12.94 11.50
CA PRO A 8 -3.10 -12.25 10.37
C PRO A 8 -2.75 -10.80 10.72
N LYS A 9 -1.73 -10.25 10.05
CA LYS A 9 -1.16 -8.92 10.39
C LYS A 9 -2.18 -7.79 10.46
N GLY A 10 -3.13 -7.74 9.53
CA GLY A 10 -4.14 -6.70 9.49
C GLY A 10 -5.14 -6.76 10.65
N LEU A 11 -5.23 -7.90 11.35
CA LEU A 11 -6.08 -8.08 12.53
C LEU A 11 -5.32 -7.95 13.86
N LEU A 12 -4.02 -7.64 13.81
CA LEU A 12 -3.29 -7.26 15.02
C LEU A 12 -3.92 -6.01 15.62
N GLU A 13 -4.04 -6.00 16.95
CA GLU A 13 -4.70 -4.91 17.67
C GLU A 13 -3.69 -3.91 18.21
N VAL A 14 -4.02 -2.63 18.03
CA VAL A 14 -3.38 -1.50 18.69
C VAL A 14 -4.47 -0.74 19.43
N HIS A 15 -4.28 -0.50 20.73
CA HIS A 15 -5.30 0.10 21.60
C HIS A 15 -6.66 -0.61 21.52
N GLU A 16 -6.64 -1.95 21.51
CA GLU A 16 -7.85 -2.80 21.44
C GLU A 16 -8.65 -2.67 20.13
N GLU A 17 -8.04 -2.13 19.08
CA GLU A 17 -8.65 -1.97 17.77
C GLU A 17 -7.80 -2.67 16.70
N PRO A 18 -8.37 -3.58 15.87
CA PRO A 18 -7.66 -4.18 14.75
C PRO A 18 -7.19 -3.12 13.75
N LEU A 19 -5.95 -3.23 13.28
CA LEU A 19 -5.33 -2.26 12.36
C LEU A 19 -6.18 -2.01 11.13
N ILE A 20 -6.68 -3.08 10.49
CA ILE A 20 -7.49 -2.97 9.28
C ILE A 20 -8.85 -2.29 9.54
N GLU A 21 -9.46 -2.52 10.69
CA GLU A 21 -10.74 -1.89 11.02
C GLU A 21 -10.58 -0.37 11.22
N ARG A 22 -9.48 0.04 11.85
CA ARG A 22 -9.16 1.47 11.96
C ARG A 22 -9.00 2.13 10.59
N LEU A 23 -8.27 1.51 9.68
CA LEU A 23 -8.11 2.03 8.31
C LEU A 23 -9.45 2.13 7.57
N ILE A 24 -10.30 1.12 7.69
CA ILE A 24 -11.66 1.13 7.11
C ILE A 24 -12.48 2.29 7.66
N LYS A 25 -12.48 2.49 8.98
CA LYS A 25 -13.20 3.59 9.63
C LYS A 25 -12.68 4.95 9.18
N GLN A 26 -11.37 5.12 9.07
CA GLN A 26 -10.75 6.35 8.57
C GLN A 26 -11.15 6.65 7.13
N LEU A 27 -11.24 5.64 6.27
CA LEU A 27 -11.74 5.78 4.90
C LEU A 27 -13.23 6.16 4.88
N HIS A 28 -14.05 5.52 5.71
CA HIS A 28 -15.47 5.84 5.84
C HIS A 28 -15.71 7.28 6.33
N GLU A 29 -14.88 7.78 7.25
CA GLU A 29 -14.97 9.15 7.76
C GLU A 29 -14.84 10.20 6.66
N VAL A 30 -14.11 9.92 5.60
CA VAL A 30 -13.95 10.80 4.44
C VAL A 30 -14.84 10.37 3.26
N ASP A 31 -15.87 9.58 3.53
CA ASP A 31 -16.87 9.14 2.55
C ASP A 31 -16.27 8.29 1.40
N ILE A 32 -15.31 7.44 1.74
CA ILE A 32 -14.76 6.41 0.85
C ILE A 32 -15.28 5.05 1.32
N HIS A 33 -16.16 4.43 0.51
CA HIS A 33 -16.88 3.20 0.87
C HIS A 33 -16.57 2.02 -0.06
N ASN A 34 -16.03 2.24 -1.25
CA ASN A 34 -15.61 1.18 -2.16
C ASN A 34 -14.23 0.67 -1.72
N ILE A 35 -14.21 -0.37 -0.89
CA ILE A 35 -13.00 -0.90 -0.28
C ILE A 35 -12.84 -2.36 -0.69
N TYR A 36 -11.68 -2.68 -1.26
CA TYR A 36 -11.27 -4.02 -1.65
C TYR A 36 -10.09 -4.46 -0.79
N ILE A 37 -10.19 -5.63 -0.17
CA ILE A 37 -9.13 -6.17 0.67
C ILE A 37 -8.61 -7.43 0.01
N VAL A 38 -7.33 -7.43 -0.34
CA VAL A 38 -6.67 -8.64 -0.86
C VAL A 38 -6.20 -9.48 0.31
N VAL A 39 -6.72 -10.69 0.39
CA VAL A 39 -6.49 -11.62 1.49
C VAL A 39 -5.83 -12.90 0.99
N GLY A 40 -5.07 -13.55 1.87
CA GLY A 40 -4.44 -14.83 1.57
C GLY A 40 -4.31 -15.66 2.84
N PHE A 41 -3.28 -15.45 3.63
CA PHE A 41 -3.08 -16.14 4.89
C PHE A 41 -4.25 -15.91 5.86
N MET A 42 -4.87 -17.00 6.33
CA MET A 42 -5.99 -16.98 7.25
C MET A 42 -7.16 -16.09 6.78
N LYS A 43 -7.45 -16.13 5.48
CA LYS A 43 -8.48 -15.30 4.81
C LYS A 43 -9.85 -15.35 5.50
N GLU A 44 -10.20 -16.47 6.09
CA GLU A 44 -11.47 -16.69 6.79
C GLU A 44 -11.66 -15.73 7.96
N GLN A 45 -10.57 -15.31 8.59
CA GLN A 45 -10.62 -14.36 9.70
C GLN A 45 -11.01 -12.94 9.29
N TYR A 46 -10.96 -12.62 8.00
CA TYR A 46 -11.37 -11.31 7.45
C TYR A 46 -12.84 -11.28 6.97
N GLU A 47 -13.52 -12.43 6.88
CA GLU A 47 -14.87 -12.51 6.30
C GLU A 47 -15.91 -11.65 7.02
N TYR A 48 -15.81 -11.48 8.33
CA TYR A 48 -16.71 -10.63 9.11
C TYR A 48 -16.71 -9.16 8.66
N LEU A 49 -15.63 -8.68 8.03
CA LEU A 49 -15.51 -7.31 7.54
C LEU A 49 -16.51 -7.02 6.40
N ILE A 50 -16.92 -8.04 5.66
CA ILE A 50 -17.93 -7.93 4.59
C ILE A 50 -19.26 -7.46 5.20
N ASP A 51 -19.69 -8.12 6.25
CA ASP A 51 -20.99 -7.83 6.90
C ASP A 51 -20.94 -6.56 7.74
N GLU A 52 -19.84 -6.33 8.46
CA GLU A 52 -19.72 -5.19 9.37
C GLU A 52 -19.39 -3.87 8.65
N TYR A 53 -18.63 -3.90 7.56
CA TYR A 53 -18.11 -2.70 6.89
C TYR A 53 -18.44 -2.61 5.42
N ASN A 54 -19.15 -3.59 4.86
CA ASN A 54 -19.51 -3.63 3.44
C ASN A 54 -18.30 -3.52 2.49
N VAL A 55 -17.23 -4.24 2.82
CA VAL A 55 -16.04 -4.36 1.99
C VAL A 55 -16.13 -5.58 1.09
N GLU A 56 -15.31 -5.61 0.03
CA GLU A 56 -15.14 -6.78 -0.82
C GLU A 56 -13.78 -7.44 -0.56
N LEU A 57 -13.75 -8.78 -0.50
CA LEU A 57 -12.52 -9.55 -0.37
C LEU A 57 -12.10 -10.08 -1.73
N ILE A 58 -10.81 -9.94 -2.04
CA ILE A 58 -10.16 -10.55 -3.21
C ILE A 58 -9.15 -11.56 -2.67
N VAL A 59 -9.29 -12.83 -3.05
CA VAL A 59 -8.41 -13.88 -2.57
C VAL A 59 -7.16 -13.98 -3.45
N ASN A 60 -5.99 -13.89 -2.82
CA ASN A 60 -4.72 -14.28 -3.42
C ASN A 60 -4.38 -15.72 -3.03
N PRO A 61 -4.60 -16.71 -3.90
CA PRO A 61 -4.29 -18.10 -3.58
C PRO A 61 -2.78 -18.41 -3.56
N GLU A 62 -1.97 -17.53 -4.14
CA GLU A 62 -0.52 -17.66 -4.23
C GLU A 62 0.25 -16.87 -3.16
N TYR A 63 -0.42 -16.50 -2.06
CA TYR A 63 0.14 -15.66 -0.99
C TYR A 63 1.42 -16.23 -0.37
N ALA A 64 1.60 -17.55 -0.40
CA ALA A 64 2.77 -18.20 0.18
C ALA A 64 4.03 -18.09 -0.70
N THR A 65 3.87 -17.86 -1.99
CA THR A 65 4.94 -17.84 -2.99
C THR A 65 5.12 -16.49 -3.69
N LYS A 66 4.10 -15.64 -3.67
CA LYS A 66 4.12 -14.32 -4.30
C LYS A 66 3.81 -13.22 -3.30
N ASN A 67 4.55 -12.13 -3.40
CA ASN A 67 4.40 -10.97 -2.52
C ASN A 67 3.31 -10.00 -3.02
N ASN A 68 3.24 -8.82 -2.45
CA ASN A 68 2.15 -7.87 -2.67
C ASN A 68 2.06 -7.28 -4.08
N LEU A 69 3.11 -7.37 -4.91
CA LEU A 69 3.00 -7.03 -6.33
C LEU A 69 1.89 -7.87 -6.99
N HIS A 70 1.91 -9.19 -6.75
CA HIS A 70 0.86 -10.08 -7.24
C HIS A 70 -0.50 -9.76 -6.62
N SER A 71 -0.56 -9.48 -5.32
CA SER A 71 -1.79 -9.11 -4.64
C SER A 71 -2.42 -7.87 -5.26
N LEU A 72 -1.62 -6.82 -5.50
CA LEU A 72 -2.12 -5.60 -6.14
C LEU A 72 -2.54 -5.84 -7.60
N ARG A 73 -1.83 -6.72 -8.30
CA ARG A 73 -2.21 -7.11 -9.67
C ARG A 73 -3.61 -7.71 -9.71
N LEU A 74 -4.00 -8.53 -8.73
CA LEU A 74 -5.35 -9.10 -8.64
C LEU A 74 -6.43 -8.03 -8.43
N ALA A 75 -6.09 -6.92 -7.77
CA ALA A 75 -6.97 -5.78 -7.54
C ALA A 75 -6.79 -4.66 -8.58
N SER A 76 -6.00 -4.87 -9.63
CA SER A 76 -5.54 -3.81 -10.54
C SER A 76 -6.66 -3.11 -11.32
N ASP A 77 -7.81 -3.75 -11.51
CA ASP A 77 -8.97 -3.14 -12.17
C ASP A 77 -9.61 -2.01 -11.35
N TYR A 78 -9.29 -1.91 -10.07
CA TYR A 78 -9.88 -0.94 -9.13
C TYR A 78 -8.92 0.22 -8.78
N LEU A 79 -7.78 0.33 -9.44
CA LEU A 79 -6.72 1.29 -9.07
C LEU A 79 -7.01 2.74 -9.44
N SER A 80 -7.90 3.00 -10.41
CA SER A 80 -8.19 4.35 -10.88
C SER A 80 -8.77 5.21 -9.77
N ASN A 81 -8.15 6.37 -9.49
CA ASN A 81 -8.56 7.30 -8.45
C ASN A 81 -8.75 6.61 -7.08
N SER A 82 -7.76 5.84 -6.67
CA SER A 82 -7.83 4.99 -5.48
C SER A 82 -6.61 5.10 -4.60
N TYR A 83 -6.82 4.87 -3.30
CA TYR A 83 -5.75 4.62 -2.36
C TYR A 83 -5.27 3.18 -2.45
N ILE A 84 -3.97 2.99 -2.24
CA ILE A 84 -3.34 1.70 -1.97
C ILE A 84 -2.81 1.78 -0.55
N VAL A 85 -3.22 0.86 0.32
CA VAL A 85 -2.95 0.94 1.75
C VAL A 85 -2.44 -0.40 2.27
N PRO A 86 -1.30 -0.44 2.98
CA PRO A 86 -0.91 -1.62 3.75
C PRO A 86 -1.94 -1.90 4.85
N CYS A 87 -2.27 -3.17 5.08
CA CYS A 87 -3.28 -3.54 6.08
C CYS A 87 -2.77 -3.51 7.53
N ASP A 88 -1.47 -3.40 7.74
CA ASP A 88 -0.77 -3.53 9.01
C ASP A 88 -0.11 -2.21 9.48
N ILE A 89 -0.70 -1.10 9.11
CA ILE A 89 -0.24 0.24 9.50
C ILE A 89 -1.23 0.91 10.45
N TRP A 90 -0.70 1.64 11.44
CA TRP A 90 -1.46 2.52 12.31
C TRP A 90 -1.21 3.98 11.93
N CYS A 91 -2.27 4.73 11.66
CA CYS A 91 -2.22 6.16 11.47
C CYS A 91 -2.97 6.84 12.63
N ASP A 92 -2.27 7.62 13.44
CA ASP A 92 -2.87 8.35 14.55
C ASP A 92 -3.87 9.39 14.03
N GLN A 93 -3.44 10.18 13.05
CA GLN A 93 -4.29 11.10 12.31
C GLN A 93 -4.78 10.46 11.01
N ASN A 94 -6.02 10.75 10.61
CA ASN A 94 -6.58 10.24 9.36
C ASN A 94 -5.79 10.78 8.15
N PRO A 95 -5.08 9.92 7.39
CA PRO A 95 -4.27 10.36 6.26
C PRO A 95 -5.06 10.53 4.97
N PHE A 96 -6.34 10.15 4.96
CA PHE A 96 -7.17 10.10 3.77
C PHE A 96 -7.98 11.37 3.56
N SER A 97 -8.28 11.66 2.29
CA SER A 97 -9.19 12.71 1.86
C SER A 97 -10.13 12.17 0.79
N LYS A 98 -11.35 12.68 0.72
CA LYS A 98 -12.33 12.25 -0.29
C LYS A 98 -11.82 12.51 -1.71
N HIS A 99 -11.10 13.62 -1.90
CA HIS A 99 -10.55 14.04 -3.19
C HIS A 99 -9.08 14.37 -3.05
N GLU A 100 -8.28 13.83 -3.97
CA GLU A 100 -6.85 14.11 -4.09
C GLU A 100 -6.58 14.82 -5.43
N LEU A 101 -5.64 15.76 -5.41
CA LEU A 101 -5.35 16.60 -6.59
C LEU A 101 -4.25 15.99 -7.47
N TYR A 102 -3.43 15.10 -6.94
CA TYR A 102 -2.32 14.45 -7.64
C TYR A 102 -2.03 13.07 -7.04
N SER A 103 -1.36 12.23 -7.83
CA SER A 103 -0.87 10.96 -7.34
C SER A 103 0.33 11.15 -6.42
N TRP A 104 0.36 10.42 -5.31
CA TRP A 104 1.43 10.52 -4.33
C TRP A 104 1.72 9.18 -3.64
N TYR A 105 2.93 9.10 -3.07
CA TYR A 105 3.40 8.00 -2.25
C TYR A 105 3.95 8.53 -0.94
N MET A 106 3.54 7.93 0.18
CA MET A 106 3.93 8.37 1.52
C MET A 106 5.26 7.78 1.94
N VAL A 107 6.14 8.66 2.39
CA VAL A 107 7.44 8.30 2.97
C VAL A 107 7.60 8.97 4.34
N SER A 108 8.47 8.40 5.18
CA SER A 108 8.83 8.99 6.47
C SER A 108 10.03 9.92 6.33
N ASP A 109 10.20 10.82 7.28
CA ASP A 109 11.42 11.62 7.48
C ASP A 109 12.64 10.79 7.92
N LEU A 110 12.42 9.56 8.37
CA LEU A 110 13.49 8.64 8.74
C LEU A 110 14.25 8.11 7.53
N ILE A 111 15.55 7.93 7.68
CA ILE A 111 16.40 7.34 6.66
C ILE A 111 16.55 5.85 6.92
N ASP A 112 16.29 5.08 5.89
CA ASP A 112 16.38 3.63 5.86
C ASP A 112 17.45 3.22 4.83
N ASN A 113 18.39 2.38 5.24
CA ASN A 113 19.45 1.91 4.35
C ASN A 113 18.94 0.99 3.24
N ASP A 114 17.79 0.39 3.43
CA ASP A 114 17.16 -0.49 2.44
C ASP A 114 16.28 0.29 1.44
N SER A 115 16.03 1.57 1.71
CA SER A 115 15.26 2.42 0.80
C SER A 115 16.14 3.09 -0.25
N SER A 116 15.68 3.07 -1.49
CA SER A 116 16.33 3.73 -2.63
C SER A 116 15.58 4.96 -3.13
N VAL A 117 14.70 5.54 -2.30
CA VAL A 117 13.90 6.72 -2.67
C VAL A 117 14.26 7.94 -1.84
N ARG A 118 14.18 9.11 -2.45
CA ARG A 118 14.38 10.41 -1.80
C ARG A 118 13.35 11.41 -2.31
N ILE A 119 13.12 12.43 -1.49
CA ILE A 119 12.30 13.59 -1.85
C ILE A 119 13.22 14.69 -2.36
N ASN A 120 12.92 15.24 -3.54
CA ASN A 120 13.62 16.40 -4.05
C ASN A 120 12.95 17.72 -3.57
N ARG A 121 13.55 18.86 -3.92
CA ARG A 121 13.05 20.20 -3.53
C ARG A 121 11.65 20.52 -4.10
N LYS A 122 11.21 19.80 -5.12
CA LYS A 122 9.90 19.95 -5.74
C LYS A 122 8.85 18.97 -5.19
N MET A 123 9.19 18.29 -4.08
CA MET A 123 8.36 17.23 -3.50
C MET A 123 8.08 16.06 -4.46
N GLU A 124 8.98 15.85 -5.43
CA GLU A 124 8.93 14.69 -6.31
C GLU A 124 9.70 13.52 -5.68
N LEU A 125 9.17 12.33 -5.81
CA LEU A 125 9.86 11.10 -5.43
C LEU A 125 10.90 10.77 -6.49
N THR A 126 12.13 10.50 -6.05
CA THR A 126 13.27 10.19 -6.93
C THR A 126 14.02 8.96 -6.44
N THR A 127 14.71 8.28 -7.34
CA THR A 127 15.63 7.20 -6.98
C THR A 127 16.99 7.74 -6.55
N VAL A 128 17.63 7.02 -5.65
CA VAL A 128 19.01 7.29 -5.21
C VAL A 128 19.83 6.00 -5.24
N SER A 129 21.16 6.15 -5.21
CA SER A 129 22.04 4.99 -5.10
C SER A 129 21.76 4.21 -3.83
N PRO A 130 21.70 2.87 -3.88
CA PRO A 130 21.48 2.03 -2.70
C PRO A 130 22.44 2.29 -1.54
N SER A 131 23.67 2.72 -1.85
CA SER A 131 24.69 3.05 -0.84
C SER A 131 24.41 4.33 -0.04
N SER A 132 23.46 5.15 -0.49
CA SER A 132 23.15 6.46 0.11
C SER A 132 22.05 6.40 1.16
N GLY A 133 21.30 5.31 1.21
CA GLY A 133 20.05 5.21 1.95
C GLY A 133 18.98 6.19 1.45
N GLY A 134 17.73 5.92 1.74
CA GLY A 134 16.58 6.72 1.31
C GLY A 134 15.61 7.00 2.43
N ASN A 135 14.55 7.75 2.11
CA ASN A 135 13.43 7.92 3.03
C ASN A 135 12.71 6.58 3.24
N SER A 136 12.33 6.27 4.47
CA SER A 136 11.58 5.05 4.78
C SER A 136 10.24 5.08 4.08
N MET A 137 9.91 4.00 3.38
CA MET A 137 8.69 3.87 2.58
C MET A 137 7.55 3.38 3.45
N ILE A 138 6.51 4.20 3.61
CA ILE A 138 5.34 3.86 4.45
C ILE A 138 4.38 2.94 3.72
N GLY A 139 4.18 3.15 2.41
CA GLY A 139 3.36 2.28 1.58
C GLY A 139 1.97 2.80 1.26
N ILE A 140 1.45 3.80 1.96
CA ILE A 140 0.19 4.46 1.57
C ILE A 140 0.46 5.29 0.31
N SER A 141 -0.39 5.11 -0.69
CA SER A 141 -0.29 5.82 -1.95
C SER A 141 -1.68 6.15 -2.49
N TYR A 142 -1.78 7.22 -3.27
CA TYR A 142 -2.96 7.54 -4.06
C TYR A 142 -2.58 7.64 -5.54
N LEU A 143 -3.37 7.03 -6.39
CA LEU A 143 -3.17 7.06 -7.83
C LEU A 143 -4.38 7.68 -8.53
N LEU A 144 -4.15 8.79 -9.25
CA LEU A 144 -5.09 9.30 -10.23
C LEU A 144 -5.18 8.34 -11.43
N LYS A 145 -6.21 8.49 -12.24
CA LYS A 145 -6.52 7.61 -13.37
C LYS A 145 -5.31 7.36 -14.29
N ASP A 146 -4.56 8.39 -14.65
CA ASP A 146 -3.47 8.27 -15.61
C ASP A 146 -2.31 7.45 -15.04
N GLU A 147 -1.87 7.74 -13.82
CA GLU A 147 -0.81 7.00 -13.13
C GLU A 147 -1.26 5.59 -12.78
N ALA A 148 -2.53 5.42 -12.39
CA ALA A 148 -3.11 4.10 -12.15
C ALA A 148 -3.05 3.21 -13.39
N SER A 149 -3.30 3.76 -14.58
CA SER A 149 -3.19 3.03 -15.85
C SER A 149 -1.76 2.55 -16.10
N ILE A 150 -0.76 3.37 -15.79
CA ILE A 150 0.65 3.02 -15.94
C ILE A 150 1.01 1.89 -14.96
N VAL A 151 0.63 2.03 -13.69
CA VAL A 151 0.87 1.01 -12.65
C VAL A 151 0.18 -0.30 -13.00
N GLN A 152 -1.08 -0.26 -13.44
CA GLN A 152 -1.83 -1.45 -13.85
C GLN A 152 -1.11 -2.21 -14.97
N LYS A 153 -0.66 -1.51 -16.00
CA LYS A 153 0.08 -2.12 -17.10
C LYS A 153 1.38 -2.77 -16.63
N ARG A 154 2.15 -2.08 -15.79
CA ARG A 154 3.40 -2.61 -15.23
C ARG A 154 3.18 -3.80 -14.31
N LEU A 155 2.14 -3.78 -13.47
CA LEU A 155 1.76 -4.94 -12.66
C LEU A 155 1.50 -6.17 -13.54
N GLN A 156 0.76 -5.99 -14.65
CA GLN A 156 0.46 -7.08 -15.58
C GLN A 156 1.72 -7.61 -16.30
N GLU A 157 2.68 -6.75 -16.60
CA GLU A 157 3.94 -7.12 -17.23
C GLU A 157 4.87 -7.84 -16.25
N LEU A 158 5.10 -7.26 -15.07
CA LEU A 158 6.02 -7.80 -14.06
C LEU A 158 5.51 -9.11 -13.43
N ASP A 159 4.21 -9.23 -13.21
CA ASP A 159 3.60 -10.41 -12.59
C ASP A 159 3.73 -11.69 -13.44
N LYS A 160 4.02 -11.55 -14.72
CA LYS A 160 4.29 -12.70 -15.65
C LYS A 160 5.71 -13.24 -15.52
N ASP A 161 6.60 -12.50 -14.89
CA ASP A 161 8.01 -12.84 -14.75
C ASP A 161 8.28 -13.32 -13.33
N SER A 162 8.62 -14.60 -13.18
CA SER A 162 8.88 -15.23 -11.88
C SER A 162 9.99 -14.55 -11.06
N ARG A 163 10.87 -13.77 -11.70
CA ARG A 163 11.88 -12.97 -10.98
C ARG A 163 11.27 -11.94 -10.03
N TYR A 164 10.01 -11.56 -10.28
CA TYR A 164 9.26 -10.59 -9.46
C TYR A 164 8.27 -11.21 -8.49
N ASP A 165 8.25 -12.54 -8.33
CA ASP A 165 7.34 -13.21 -7.41
C ASP A 165 7.48 -12.71 -5.97
N GLY A 166 8.70 -12.43 -5.53
CA GLY A 166 8.99 -11.86 -4.20
C GLY A 166 8.93 -10.34 -4.12
N SER A 167 8.55 -9.65 -5.19
CA SER A 167 8.61 -8.19 -5.26
C SER A 167 7.41 -7.51 -4.63
N PHE A 168 7.64 -6.26 -4.16
CA PHE A 168 6.60 -5.34 -3.73
C PHE A 168 6.03 -4.57 -4.93
N TRP A 169 4.81 -4.09 -4.81
CA TRP A 169 4.14 -3.36 -5.89
C TRP A 169 4.84 -2.05 -6.27
N GLU A 170 5.61 -1.46 -5.35
CA GLU A 170 6.42 -0.26 -5.57
C GLU A 170 7.45 -0.44 -6.69
N GLU A 171 7.79 -1.68 -7.05
CA GLU A 171 8.62 -1.99 -8.22
C GLU A 171 8.07 -1.34 -9.50
N THR A 172 6.76 -1.17 -9.58
CA THR A 172 6.10 -0.49 -10.71
C THR A 172 6.43 1.00 -10.82
N LEU A 173 7.00 1.60 -9.78
CA LEU A 173 7.36 3.02 -9.73
C LEU A 173 8.82 3.30 -10.14
N TYR A 174 9.68 2.26 -10.21
CA TYR A 174 11.15 2.41 -10.29
C TYR A 174 11.75 2.54 -11.69
N ASP A 175 10.95 2.68 -12.75
CA ASP A 175 11.46 2.66 -14.14
C ASP A 175 12.19 3.94 -14.57
N HIS A 176 12.15 5.00 -13.78
CA HIS A 176 12.69 6.31 -14.13
C HIS A 176 13.44 6.94 -12.95
N ASP A 177 14.34 7.88 -13.23
CA ASP A 177 15.00 8.72 -12.22
C ASP A 177 13.97 9.49 -11.39
N LYS A 178 12.90 9.96 -12.03
CA LYS A 178 11.70 10.47 -11.39
C LYS A 178 10.59 9.43 -11.45
N MET A 179 9.96 9.21 -10.32
CA MET A 179 8.78 8.35 -10.27
C MET A 179 7.54 9.10 -10.76
N ILE A 180 6.53 8.35 -11.20
CA ILE A 180 5.25 8.90 -11.70
C ILE A 180 4.38 9.54 -10.62
N VAL A 181 4.79 9.45 -9.37
CA VAL A 181 4.05 9.96 -8.21
C VAL A 181 4.89 10.99 -7.46
N MET A 182 4.19 11.92 -6.80
CA MET A 182 4.79 12.87 -5.87
C MET A 182 5.10 12.18 -4.54
N ALA A 183 6.02 12.75 -3.75
CA ALA A 183 6.24 12.30 -2.39
C ALA A 183 5.33 13.04 -1.42
N ARG A 184 4.78 12.31 -0.44
CA ARG A 184 4.16 12.89 0.75
C ARG A 184 4.98 12.45 1.96
N GLU A 185 5.69 13.39 2.58
CA GLU A 185 6.49 13.13 3.76
C GLU A 185 5.64 13.25 5.02
N VAL A 186 5.79 12.29 5.92
CA VAL A 186 5.21 12.32 7.27
C VAL A 186 6.31 12.23 8.31
N LEU A 187 6.08 12.85 9.46
CA LEU A 187 7.00 12.75 10.59
C LEU A 187 6.82 11.39 11.26
N SER A 188 7.91 10.80 11.69
CA SER A 188 7.95 9.52 12.40
C SER A 188 7.20 9.52 13.74
N SER A 189 6.89 10.70 14.26
CA SER A 189 6.14 10.90 15.50
C SER A 189 4.62 10.90 15.32
N ASN A 190 4.12 10.81 14.08
CA ASN A 190 2.70 10.81 13.74
C ASN A 190 2.28 9.42 13.25
#